data_3ce776e2bf92e883d9220ccfbddd6e16
#
_entry.id   3ce776e2bf92e883d9220ccfbddd6e16
#
_cell.length_a   1.000
_cell.length_b   1.000
_cell.length_c   1.000
_cell.angle_alpha   90.00
_cell.angle_beta   90.00
_cell.angle_gamma   90.00
#
_symmetry.space_group_name_H-M   'P 1'
#
loop_
_entity.id
_entity.type
_entity.pdbx_description
1 polymer ?
#
loop_
_entity_poly.entity_id
_entity_poly.type
_entity_poly.pdbx_seq_one_letter_code
_entity_poly.pdbx_strand_id
1 'polypeptide(L)'
;MITIAINKGRIYQETVQLLLKAKILDQASTKQDRRLVFSSPSGDYRFLVVRSADVPIYVERGAADIGVTGKDSIMEYGASMTFYETMDLGLGKCRMMTAWPKDSPEPHGKIKVATKFVNIAREYFDSQNRQVEMIKLSGALEIAPSLGLSDCIVDLVATGETLNANGMEPRELIAEISSRLIVNRAALKTKFDEINAFTNPVSYTHLRAHETWSY
;
A
#
# COMPACT_ATOMS: atom_id res chain seq x y z
N MET A 1 13.69 -14.93 -16.18
CA MET A 1 12.54 -13.96 -16.28
C MET A 1 11.88 -13.83 -14.91
N ILE A 2 11.78 -12.61 -14.40
CA ILE A 2 11.15 -12.28 -13.12
C ILE A 2 9.75 -11.71 -13.33
N THR A 3 8.79 -12.16 -12.54
CA THR A 3 7.42 -11.64 -12.56
C THR A 3 7.19 -10.67 -11.40
N ILE A 4 6.74 -9.46 -11.69
CA ILE A 4 6.56 -8.37 -10.73
C ILE A 4 5.09 -7.97 -10.68
N ALA A 5 4.44 -8.09 -9.53
CA ALA A 5 3.10 -7.57 -9.29
C ALA A 5 3.17 -6.10 -8.84
N ILE A 6 2.46 -5.21 -9.54
CA ILE A 6 2.40 -3.77 -9.22
C ILE A 6 0.95 -3.41 -8.96
N ASN A 7 0.69 -2.63 -7.92
CA ASN A 7 -0.66 -2.17 -7.62
C ASN A 7 -1.16 -1.12 -8.63
N LYS A 8 -2.44 -1.21 -9.00
CA LYS A 8 -3.14 -0.25 -9.84
C LYS A 8 -3.40 1.06 -9.08
N GLY A 9 -3.37 2.20 -9.78
CA GLY A 9 -3.73 3.51 -9.21
C GLY A 9 -2.54 4.46 -9.08
N ARG A 10 -2.55 5.37 -8.09
CA ARG A 10 -1.51 6.41 -7.93
C ARG A 10 -0.10 5.82 -7.80
N ILE A 11 0.08 4.83 -6.96
CA ILE A 11 1.38 4.16 -6.76
C ILE A 11 1.88 3.52 -8.07
N TYR A 12 0.98 3.05 -8.96
CA TYR A 12 1.39 2.55 -10.28
C TYR A 12 2.17 3.58 -11.07
N GLN A 13 1.67 4.80 -11.16
CA GLN A 13 2.31 5.87 -11.92
C GLN A 13 3.69 6.22 -11.33
N GLU A 14 3.78 6.37 -10.02
CA GLU A 14 5.04 6.65 -9.33
C GLU A 14 6.05 5.49 -9.51
N THR A 15 5.59 4.24 -9.41
CA THR A 15 6.40 3.04 -9.64
C THR A 15 6.91 2.99 -11.09
N VAL A 16 6.07 3.25 -12.07
CA VAL A 16 6.46 3.30 -13.48
C VAL A 16 7.54 4.36 -13.71
N GLN A 17 7.41 5.56 -13.12
CA GLN A 17 8.44 6.60 -13.21
C GLN A 17 9.77 6.15 -12.59
N LEU A 18 9.73 5.45 -11.47
CA LEU A 18 10.92 4.87 -10.85
C LEU A 18 11.59 3.83 -11.79
N LEU A 19 10.80 2.93 -12.39
CA LEU A 19 11.29 1.91 -13.31
C LEU A 19 11.84 2.48 -14.62
N LEU A 20 11.28 3.59 -15.12
CA LEU A 20 11.81 4.34 -16.25
C LEU A 20 13.18 4.96 -15.90
N LYS A 21 13.30 5.61 -14.75
CA LYS A 21 14.57 6.17 -14.26
C LYS A 21 15.63 5.08 -14.04
N ALA A 22 15.22 3.91 -13.55
CA ALA A 22 16.08 2.74 -13.37
C ALA A 22 16.42 2.03 -14.69
N LYS A 23 15.90 2.50 -15.84
CA LYS A 23 16.08 1.91 -17.19
C LYS A 23 15.58 0.46 -17.31
N ILE A 24 14.67 0.05 -16.46
CA ILE A 24 13.98 -1.25 -16.53
C ILE A 24 12.84 -1.22 -17.54
N LEU A 25 12.15 -0.07 -17.65
CA LEU A 25 11.11 0.19 -18.63
C LEU A 25 11.54 1.32 -19.58
N ASP A 26 10.87 1.41 -20.72
CA ASP A 26 10.93 2.53 -21.66
C ASP A 26 9.54 3.16 -21.86
N GLN A 27 9.46 4.30 -22.54
CA GLN A 27 8.21 5.01 -22.79
C GLN A 27 7.21 4.18 -23.62
N ALA A 28 7.70 3.29 -24.49
CA ALA A 28 6.84 2.44 -25.31
C ALA A 28 6.13 1.37 -24.47
N SER A 29 6.82 0.82 -23.46
CA SER A 29 6.28 -0.19 -22.54
C SER A 29 5.21 0.37 -21.61
N THR A 30 5.20 1.70 -21.38
CA THR A 30 4.32 2.37 -20.43
C THR A 30 3.04 2.92 -21.06
N LYS A 31 2.84 2.72 -22.37
CA LYS A 31 1.59 3.14 -23.03
C LYS A 31 0.41 2.50 -22.31
N GLN A 32 -0.44 3.36 -21.74
CA GLN A 32 -1.66 2.93 -21.05
C GLN A 32 -2.60 2.27 -22.07
N ASP A 33 -2.57 0.96 -22.10
CA ASP A 33 -3.65 0.15 -22.64
C ASP A 33 -4.34 -0.58 -21.47
N ARG A 34 -5.42 -1.28 -21.78
CA ARG A 34 -6.17 -2.04 -20.77
C ARG A 34 -5.51 -3.36 -20.37
N ARG A 35 -4.27 -3.62 -20.83
CA ARG A 35 -3.55 -4.85 -20.50
C ARG A 35 -3.17 -4.86 -19.05
N LEU A 36 -3.45 -5.98 -18.39
CA LEU A 36 -3.05 -6.24 -17.01
C LEU A 36 -1.68 -6.95 -16.92
N VAL A 37 -1.14 -7.35 -18.06
CA VAL A 37 0.17 -8.03 -18.17
C VAL A 37 0.95 -7.41 -19.32
N PHE A 38 2.21 -7.03 -19.04
CA PHE A 38 3.14 -6.54 -20.07
C PHE A 38 4.57 -6.94 -19.70
N SER A 39 5.50 -6.86 -20.64
CA SER A 39 6.92 -7.19 -20.43
C SER A 39 7.81 -5.97 -20.58
N SER A 40 9.01 -6.02 -19.97
CA SER A 40 10.08 -5.06 -20.23
C SER A 40 10.58 -5.19 -21.68
N PRO A 41 11.23 -4.15 -22.23
CA PRO A 41 11.84 -4.23 -23.57
C PRO A 41 12.89 -5.33 -23.70
N SER A 42 13.62 -5.63 -22.62
CA SER A 42 14.62 -6.71 -22.59
C SER A 42 14.00 -8.11 -22.58
N GLY A 43 12.73 -8.24 -22.19
CA GLY A 43 12.07 -9.52 -21.97
C GLY A 43 12.40 -10.20 -20.64
N ASP A 44 13.29 -9.61 -19.81
CA ASP A 44 13.73 -10.22 -18.54
C ASP A 44 12.65 -10.10 -17.45
N TYR A 45 11.79 -9.09 -17.55
CA TYR A 45 10.77 -8.78 -16.57
C TYR A 45 9.37 -8.83 -17.16
N ARG A 46 8.44 -9.44 -16.43
CA ARG A 46 7.00 -9.46 -16.71
C ARG A 46 6.27 -8.75 -15.57
N PHE A 47 5.43 -7.79 -15.90
CA PHE A 47 4.66 -6.99 -14.94
C PHE A 47 3.19 -7.40 -14.94
N LEU A 48 2.62 -7.54 -13.74
CA LEU A 48 1.21 -7.81 -13.50
C LEU A 48 0.61 -6.59 -12.80
N VAL A 49 -0.44 -6.01 -13.36
CA VAL A 49 -1.15 -4.86 -12.78
C VAL A 49 -2.38 -5.35 -12.05
N VAL A 50 -2.35 -5.37 -10.72
CA VAL A 50 -3.40 -5.92 -9.87
C VAL A 50 -3.87 -4.91 -8.82
N ARG A 51 -4.89 -5.23 -8.03
CA ARG A 51 -5.31 -4.38 -6.90
C ARG A 51 -4.26 -4.45 -5.79
N SER A 52 -4.11 -3.35 -5.03
CA SER A 52 -3.14 -3.26 -3.92
C SER A 52 -3.26 -4.43 -2.93
N ALA A 53 -4.49 -4.72 -2.50
CA ALA A 53 -4.76 -5.81 -1.56
C ALA A 53 -4.43 -7.21 -2.11
N ASP A 54 -4.35 -7.37 -3.44
CA ASP A 54 -4.07 -8.66 -4.06
C ASP A 54 -2.57 -8.92 -4.24
N VAL A 55 -1.73 -7.87 -4.27
CA VAL A 55 -0.28 -8.01 -4.49
C VAL A 55 0.38 -9.00 -3.50
N PRO A 56 0.13 -8.91 -2.16
CA PRO A 56 0.70 -9.88 -1.23
C PRO A 56 0.32 -11.32 -1.56
N ILE A 57 -0.92 -11.57 -1.98
CA ILE A 57 -1.40 -12.91 -2.35
C ILE A 57 -0.67 -13.44 -3.59
N TYR A 58 -0.48 -12.60 -4.63
CA TYR A 58 0.24 -13.00 -5.83
C TYR A 58 1.71 -13.37 -5.53
N VAL A 59 2.34 -12.62 -4.63
CA VAL A 59 3.71 -12.90 -4.20
C VAL A 59 3.77 -14.13 -3.31
N GLU A 60 2.87 -14.26 -2.33
CA GLU A 60 2.82 -15.41 -1.44
C GLU A 60 2.66 -16.73 -2.22
N ARG A 61 1.73 -16.74 -3.19
CA ARG A 61 1.44 -17.94 -3.99
C ARG A 61 2.46 -18.20 -5.09
N GLY A 62 3.51 -17.38 -5.23
CA GLY A 62 4.54 -17.52 -6.26
C GLY A 62 4.07 -17.21 -7.69
N ALA A 63 2.90 -16.60 -7.85
CA ALA A 63 2.44 -16.08 -9.15
C ALA A 63 3.23 -14.83 -9.57
N ALA A 64 3.80 -14.12 -8.59
CA ALA A 64 4.79 -13.09 -8.77
C ALA A 64 6.01 -13.36 -7.88
N ASP A 65 7.21 -13.10 -8.39
CA ASP A 65 8.47 -13.22 -7.65
C ASP A 65 8.67 -12.00 -6.73
N ILE A 66 8.24 -10.82 -7.21
CA ILE A 66 8.35 -9.53 -6.54
C ILE A 66 6.98 -8.85 -6.53
N GLY A 67 6.69 -8.07 -5.51
CA GLY A 67 5.52 -7.21 -5.43
C GLY A 67 5.88 -5.79 -5.04
N VAL A 68 5.17 -4.81 -5.63
CA VAL A 68 5.20 -3.40 -5.19
C VAL A 68 3.80 -3.03 -4.73
N THR A 69 3.67 -2.71 -3.43
CA THR A 69 2.38 -2.37 -2.83
C THR A 69 2.55 -1.43 -1.64
N GLY A 70 1.46 -0.85 -1.16
CA GLY A 70 1.48 -0.02 0.05
C GLY A 70 1.69 -0.85 1.32
N LYS A 71 2.35 -0.26 2.32
CA LYS A 71 2.54 -0.85 3.65
C LYS A 71 1.20 -1.23 4.29
N ASP A 72 0.15 -0.45 4.05
CA ASP A 72 -1.23 -0.72 4.47
C ASP A 72 -1.74 -2.09 4.00
N SER A 73 -1.47 -2.44 2.74
CA SER A 73 -1.90 -3.72 2.18
C SER A 73 -1.12 -4.90 2.76
N ILE A 74 0.16 -4.70 3.10
CA ILE A 74 0.98 -5.71 3.76
C ILE A 74 0.50 -5.92 5.20
N MET A 75 0.24 -4.84 5.94
CA MET A 75 -0.26 -4.89 7.32
C MET A 75 -1.64 -5.54 7.38
N GLU A 76 -2.56 -5.15 6.49
CA GLU A 76 -3.92 -5.73 6.46
C GLU A 76 -3.91 -7.21 6.06
N TYR A 77 -2.96 -7.60 5.20
CA TYR A 77 -2.76 -9.00 4.84
C TYR A 77 -2.32 -9.83 6.04
N GLY A 78 -1.51 -9.25 6.93
CA GLY A 78 -1.01 -9.87 8.14
C GLY A 78 0.36 -10.53 7.96
N ALA A 79 0.80 -11.22 9.01
CA ALA A 79 2.09 -11.90 9.01
C ALA A 79 2.15 -13.00 7.95
N SER A 80 3.16 -12.96 7.10
CA SER A 80 3.44 -14.00 6.11
C SER A 80 4.85 -14.55 6.31
N MET A 81 4.96 -15.87 6.25
CA MET A 81 6.26 -16.58 6.27
C MET A 81 6.82 -16.82 4.87
N THR A 82 6.11 -16.39 3.83
CA THR A 82 6.40 -16.77 2.43
C THR A 82 6.95 -15.62 1.59
N PHE A 83 6.93 -14.40 2.09
CA PHE A 83 7.61 -13.26 1.46
C PHE A 83 8.33 -12.40 2.51
N TYR A 84 9.26 -11.60 2.04
CA TYR A 84 9.98 -10.61 2.82
C TYR A 84 9.65 -9.21 2.31
N GLU A 85 9.44 -8.27 3.22
CA GLU A 85 9.47 -6.84 2.93
C GLU A 85 10.95 -6.41 2.89
N THR A 86 11.46 -6.10 1.70
CA THR A 86 12.90 -5.90 1.49
C THR A 86 13.31 -4.44 1.35
N MET A 87 12.38 -3.57 0.94
CA MET A 87 12.71 -2.17 0.66
C MET A 87 11.51 -1.24 0.86
N ASP A 88 11.74 -0.10 1.51
CA ASP A 88 10.82 1.05 1.46
C ASP A 88 11.14 1.88 0.21
N LEU A 89 10.18 1.99 -0.69
CA LEU A 89 10.33 2.78 -1.91
C LEU A 89 10.01 4.29 -1.69
N GLY A 90 9.51 4.67 -0.52
CA GLY A 90 9.16 6.04 -0.17
C GLY A 90 8.10 6.69 -1.08
N LEU A 91 7.45 5.92 -1.94
CA LEU A 91 6.42 6.38 -2.87
C LEU A 91 5.04 6.36 -2.19
N GLY A 92 4.13 7.22 -2.63
CA GLY A 92 2.75 7.22 -2.16
C GLY A 92 2.58 7.48 -0.67
N LYS A 93 3.46 8.29 -0.05
CA LYS A 93 3.45 8.57 1.39
C LYS A 93 2.09 9.11 1.85
N CYS A 94 1.56 8.51 2.91
CA CYS A 94 0.35 8.94 3.61
C CYS A 94 0.35 8.36 5.04
N ARG A 95 -0.69 8.65 5.81
CA ARG A 95 -0.82 8.17 7.19
C ARG A 95 -2.07 7.31 7.32
N MET A 96 -1.97 6.21 8.04
CA MET A 96 -3.14 5.47 8.53
C MET A 96 -3.57 6.14 9.82
N MET A 97 -4.81 6.61 9.89
CA MET A 97 -5.32 7.37 11.04
C MET A 97 -6.72 6.94 11.42
N THR A 98 -7.07 7.14 12.70
CA THR A 98 -8.46 7.25 13.09
C THR A 98 -8.99 8.62 12.68
N ALA A 99 -10.24 8.69 12.23
CA ALA A 99 -10.91 9.96 11.98
C ALA A 99 -12.33 9.94 12.57
N TRP A 100 -12.73 11.05 13.15
CA TRP A 100 -13.94 11.22 13.92
C TRP A 100 -14.77 12.39 13.37
N PRO A 101 -16.10 12.43 13.56
CA PRO A 101 -16.85 13.64 13.34
C PRO A 101 -16.29 14.78 14.20
N LYS A 102 -16.23 15.98 13.65
CA LYS A 102 -15.76 17.18 14.37
C LYS A 102 -16.59 17.37 15.65
N ASP A 103 -15.92 17.78 16.70
CA ASP A 103 -16.52 18.07 18.01
C ASP A 103 -17.29 16.90 18.66
N SER A 104 -17.17 15.67 18.12
CA SER A 104 -17.82 14.50 18.73
C SER A 104 -16.99 13.98 19.90
N PRO A 105 -17.62 13.72 21.07
CA PRO A 105 -16.96 13.00 22.15
C PRO A 105 -16.73 11.54 21.75
N GLU A 106 -15.71 10.93 22.34
CA GLU A 106 -15.54 9.49 22.21
C GLU A 106 -16.67 8.78 23.01
N PRO A 107 -17.32 7.76 22.41
CA PRO A 107 -18.40 7.06 23.11
C PRO A 107 -17.90 6.30 24.32
N HIS A 108 -18.71 6.25 25.38
CA HIS A 108 -18.44 5.38 26.52
C HIS A 108 -18.79 3.94 26.14
N GLY A 109 -17.79 3.04 26.17
CA GLY A 109 -17.98 1.62 25.91
C GLY A 109 -17.51 1.18 24.52
N LYS A 110 -18.30 0.34 23.86
CA LYS A 110 -17.91 -0.27 22.57
C LYS A 110 -18.03 0.73 21.41
N ILE A 111 -16.92 0.94 20.69
CA ILE A 111 -16.80 1.88 19.58
C ILE A 111 -17.12 1.15 18.26
N LYS A 112 -17.97 1.74 17.42
CA LYS A 112 -18.23 1.25 16.06
C LYS A 112 -17.25 1.90 15.09
N VAL A 113 -16.41 1.09 14.44
CA VAL A 113 -15.35 1.54 13.55
C VAL A 113 -15.60 1.08 12.13
N ALA A 114 -15.85 2.00 11.20
CA ALA A 114 -15.97 1.66 9.78
C ALA A 114 -14.59 1.74 9.10
N THR A 115 -14.21 0.68 8.40
CA THR A 115 -12.90 0.60 7.74
C THR A 115 -12.87 -0.50 6.67
N LYS A 116 -11.97 -0.36 5.71
CA LYS A 116 -11.55 -1.46 4.82
C LYS A 116 -10.38 -2.25 5.42
N PHE A 117 -9.70 -1.71 6.42
CA PHE A 117 -8.49 -2.24 7.08
C PHE A 117 -8.85 -2.84 8.45
N VAL A 118 -9.62 -3.93 8.42
CA VAL A 118 -10.21 -4.54 9.63
C VAL A 118 -9.15 -5.09 10.57
N ASN A 119 -8.10 -5.72 10.02
CA ASN A 119 -7.05 -6.34 10.83
C ASN A 119 -6.19 -5.26 11.51
N ILE A 120 -5.77 -4.25 10.75
CA ILE A 120 -4.99 -3.11 11.28
C ILE A 120 -5.78 -2.37 12.36
N ALA A 121 -7.06 -2.05 12.08
CA ALA A 121 -7.89 -1.32 13.03
C ALA A 121 -8.10 -2.14 14.31
N ARG A 122 -8.35 -3.44 14.20
CA ARG A 122 -8.52 -4.33 15.36
C ARG A 122 -7.26 -4.35 16.22
N GLU A 123 -6.09 -4.62 15.61
CA GLU A 123 -4.81 -4.66 16.31
C GLU A 123 -4.52 -3.34 17.03
N TYR A 124 -4.80 -2.22 16.38
CA TYR A 124 -4.63 -0.89 16.98
C TYR A 124 -5.51 -0.69 18.21
N PHE A 125 -6.82 -0.90 18.11
CA PHE A 125 -7.74 -0.69 19.24
C PHE A 125 -7.52 -1.70 20.37
N ASP A 126 -7.19 -2.95 20.05
CA ASP A 126 -6.82 -3.97 21.02
C ASP A 126 -5.58 -3.57 21.81
N SER A 127 -4.56 -2.98 21.15
CA SER A 127 -3.35 -2.46 21.79
C SER A 127 -3.64 -1.32 22.80
N GLN A 128 -4.74 -0.60 22.58
CA GLN A 128 -5.21 0.49 23.46
C GLN A 128 -6.23 0.01 24.51
N ASN A 129 -6.50 -1.29 24.60
CA ASN A 129 -7.53 -1.88 25.46
C ASN A 129 -8.95 -1.30 25.22
N ARG A 130 -9.25 -0.89 23.99
CA ARG A 130 -10.54 -0.30 23.61
C ARG A 130 -11.40 -1.34 22.91
N GLN A 131 -12.63 -1.52 23.36
CA GLN A 131 -13.57 -2.46 22.75
C GLN A 131 -14.17 -1.88 21.48
N VAL A 132 -14.14 -2.64 20.38
CA VAL A 132 -14.59 -2.17 19.08
C VAL A 132 -15.54 -3.16 18.39
N GLU A 133 -16.41 -2.61 17.58
CA GLU A 133 -17.20 -3.33 16.56
C GLU A 133 -16.74 -2.89 15.18
N MET A 134 -16.17 -3.84 14.43
CA MET A 134 -15.68 -3.55 13.08
C MET A 134 -16.79 -3.63 12.04
N ILE A 135 -16.96 -2.56 11.30
CA ILE A 135 -17.90 -2.47 10.18
C ILE A 135 -17.06 -2.39 8.89
N LYS A 136 -16.98 -3.50 8.17
CA LYS A 136 -16.18 -3.57 6.95
C LYS A 136 -16.89 -2.89 5.79
N LEU A 137 -16.29 -1.79 5.29
CA LEU A 137 -16.72 -1.09 4.10
C LEU A 137 -15.56 -1.01 3.10
N SER A 138 -15.88 -0.96 1.81
CA SER A 138 -14.86 -0.90 0.75
C SER A 138 -14.54 0.52 0.25
N GLY A 139 -15.35 1.51 0.61
CA GLY A 139 -15.19 2.91 0.22
C GLY A 139 -16.28 3.79 0.82
N ALA A 140 -16.20 5.10 0.55
CA ALA A 140 -17.10 6.11 1.11
C ALA A 140 -17.23 6.03 2.65
N LEU A 141 -16.08 5.83 3.32
CA LEU A 141 -16.03 5.65 4.77
C LEU A 141 -16.45 6.91 5.50
N GLU A 142 -16.14 8.07 4.94
CA GLU A 142 -16.32 9.39 5.54
C GLU A 142 -17.80 9.74 5.84
N ILE A 143 -18.73 9.11 5.11
CA ILE A 143 -20.15 9.32 5.36
C ILE A 143 -20.75 8.37 6.39
N ALA A 144 -20.06 7.30 6.76
CA ALA A 144 -20.60 6.29 7.67
C ALA A 144 -21.00 6.86 9.05
N PRO A 145 -20.20 7.75 9.69
CA PRO A 145 -20.59 8.34 10.97
C PRO A 145 -21.81 9.25 10.86
N SER A 146 -21.93 10.06 9.82
CA SER A 146 -23.06 10.96 9.63
C SER A 146 -24.41 10.25 9.44
N LEU A 147 -24.34 8.98 9.00
CA LEU A 147 -25.51 8.09 8.86
C LEU A 147 -25.76 7.22 10.10
N GLY A 148 -25.00 7.40 11.19
CA GLY A 148 -25.12 6.61 12.40
C GLY A 148 -24.65 5.16 12.26
N LEU A 149 -23.95 4.84 11.17
CA LEU A 149 -23.43 3.48 10.92
C LEU A 149 -22.21 3.19 11.79
N SER A 150 -21.35 4.19 12.04
CA SER A 150 -20.17 4.06 12.88
C SER A 150 -19.95 5.30 13.72
N ASP A 151 -19.11 5.21 14.76
CA ASP A 151 -18.69 6.35 15.57
C ASP A 151 -17.47 7.04 14.96
N CYS A 152 -16.57 6.26 14.38
CA CYS A 152 -15.36 6.73 13.70
C CYS A 152 -15.00 5.84 12.51
N ILE A 153 -13.95 6.23 11.80
CA ILE A 153 -13.37 5.44 10.71
C ILE A 153 -11.87 5.24 10.92
N VAL A 154 -11.31 4.23 10.28
CA VAL A 154 -9.87 4.07 10.08
C VAL A 154 -9.61 4.05 8.57
N ASP A 155 -8.83 5.02 8.09
CA ASP A 155 -8.48 5.11 6.67
C ASP A 155 -7.12 5.80 6.45
N LEU A 156 -6.68 5.80 5.18
CA LEU A 156 -5.48 6.49 4.73
C LEU A 156 -5.76 7.99 4.56
N VAL A 157 -4.93 8.80 5.18
CA VAL A 157 -5.02 10.26 5.13
C VAL A 157 -3.74 10.81 4.50
N ALA A 158 -3.87 11.42 3.33
CA ALA A 158 -2.77 12.16 2.69
C ALA A 158 -2.81 13.64 3.13
N THR A 159 -3.78 14.42 2.63
CA THR A 159 -3.96 15.85 2.97
C THR A 159 -5.05 16.08 4.01
N GLY A 160 -6.00 15.16 4.15
CA GLY A 160 -7.17 15.31 5.02
C GLY A 160 -8.34 16.12 4.41
N GLU A 161 -8.22 16.57 3.17
CA GLU A 161 -9.25 17.38 2.50
C GLU A 161 -10.60 16.65 2.42
N THR A 162 -10.58 15.36 2.05
CA THR A 162 -11.81 14.54 1.97
C THR A 162 -12.49 14.41 3.32
N LEU A 163 -11.72 14.20 4.39
CA LEU A 163 -12.26 14.16 5.76
C LEU A 163 -12.91 15.48 6.12
N ASN A 164 -12.20 16.60 5.93
CA ASN A 164 -12.69 17.93 6.23
C ASN A 164 -13.97 18.29 5.48
N ALA A 165 -14.03 17.93 4.19
CA ALA A 165 -15.22 18.16 3.35
C ALA A 165 -16.46 17.39 3.83
N ASN A 166 -16.27 16.28 4.57
CA ASN A 166 -17.34 15.47 5.15
C ASN A 166 -17.53 15.69 6.67
N GLY A 167 -17.03 16.80 7.21
CA GLY A 167 -17.21 17.15 8.63
C GLY A 167 -16.46 16.25 9.60
N MET A 168 -15.39 15.60 9.12
CA MET A 168 -14.53 14.75 9.95
C MET A 168 -13.14 15.36 10.18
N GLU A 169 -12.48 14.93 11.22
CA GLU A 169 -11.12 15.30 11.55
C GLU A 169 -10.27 14.06 11.86
N PRO A 170 -9.00 14.00 11.40
CA PRO A 170 -8.08 12.97 11.82
C PRO A 170 -7.65 13.20 13.28
N ARG A 171 -7.61 12.14 14.11
CA ARG A 171 -7.21 12.25 15.50
C ARG A 171 -5.94 11.49 15.83
N GLU A 172 -5.91 10.18 15.65
CA GLU A 172 -4.82 9.33 16.13
C GLU A 172 -4.06 8.73 14.95
N LEU A 173 -2.73 8.82 14.99
CA LEU A 173 -1.84 8.18 14.03
C LEU A 173 -1.70 6.69 14.38
N ILE A 174 -2.02 5.82 13.43
CA ILE A 174 -1.83 4.36 13.56
C ILE A 174 -0.49 3.95 12.97
N ALA A 175 -0.20 4.40 11.74
CA ALA A 175 1.06 4.09 11.06
C ALA A 175 1.37 5.08 9.94
N GLU A 176 2.65 5.31 9.70
CA GLU A 176 3.15 5.94 8.48
C GLU A 176 3.15 4.93 7.35
N ILE A 177 2.62 5.31 6.20
CA ILE A 177 2.43 4.43 5.06
C ILE A 177 3.24 4.94 3.87
N SER A 178 3.97 4.02 3.25
CA SER A 178 4.65 4.20 1.97
C SER A 178 4.63 2.91 1.18
N SER A 179 5.03 2.96 -0.09
CA SER A 179 5.12 1.77 -0.93
C SER A 179 6.32 0.93 -0.55
N ARG A 180 6.12 -0.38 -0.54
CA ARG A 180 7.12 -1.38 -0.19
C ARG A 180 7.36 -2.33 -1.34
N LEU A 181 8.60 -2.80 -1.42
CA LEU A 181 8.96 -3.92 -2.27
C LEU A 181 8.98 -5.19 -1.41
N ILE A 182 8.19 -6.18 -1.84
CA ILE A 182 8.13 -7.50 -1.21
C ILE A 182 8.63 -8.55 -2.17
N VAL A 183 9.31 -9.59 -1.66
CA VAL A 183 9.94 -10.65 -2.46
C VAL A 183 9.49 -11.99 -1.94
N ASN A 184 9.05 -12.87 -2.84
CA ASN A 184 8.74 -14.27 -2.50
C ASN A 184 9.98 -14.99 -1.98
N ARG A 185 9.85 -15.70 -0.86
CA ARG A 185 10.96 -16.36 -0.18
C ARG A 185 11.60 -17.47 -1.02
N ALA A 186 10.80 -18.23 -1.76
CA ALA A 186 11.32 -19.28 -2.64
C ALA A 186 12.01 -18.67 -3.86
N ALA A 187 11.42 -17.63 -4.46
CA ALA A 187 12.05 -16.92 -5.57
C ALA A 187 13.38 -16.29 -5.16
N LEU A 188 13.47 -15.70 -3.96
CA LEU A 188 14.73 -15.14 -3.46
C LEU A 188 15.85 -16.18 -3.37
N LYS A 189 15.52 -17.45 -3.11
CA LYS A 189 16.51 -18.54 -3.07
C LYS A 189 16.88 -19.07 -4.46
N THR A 190 15.92 -19.12 -5.38
CA THR A 190 16.10 -19.78 -6.68
C THR A 190 16.47 -18.83 -7.82
N LYS A 191 16.21 -17.52 -7.65
CA LYS A 191 16.41 -16.45 -8.65
C LYS A 191 17.13 -15.25 -8.04
N PHE A 192 18.07 -15.50 -7.14
CA PHE A 192 18.74 -14.44 -6.35
C PHE A 192 19.39 -13.37 -7.23
N ASP A 193 20.14 -13.79 -8.25
CA ASP A 193 20.88 -12.87 -9.13
C ASP A 193 19.94 -12.02 -9.97
N GLU A 194 18.86 -12.62 -10.49
CA GLU A 194 17.85 -11.90 -11.28
C GLU A 194 17.05 -10.91 -10.42
N ILE A 195 16.75 -11.28 -9.17
CA ILE A 195 16.08 -10.39 -8.21
C ILE A 195 16.99 -9.21 -7.88
N ASN A 196 18.29 -9.45 -7.62
CA ASN A 196 19.25 -8.37 -7.39
C ASN A 196 19.45 -7.49 -8.61
N ALA A 197 19.45 -8.05 -9.81
CA ALA A 197 19.51 -7.27 -11.05
C ALA A 197 18.33 -6.30 -11.20
N PHE A 198 17.15 -6.66 -10.64
CA PHE A 198 16.00 -5.76 -10.58
C PHE A 198 16.10 -4.75 -9.43
N THR A 199 16.43 -5.22 -8.21
CA THR A 199 16.36 -4.40 -6.99
C THR A 199 17.47 -3.37 -6.87
N ASN A 200 18.68 -3.66 -7.35
CA ASN A 200 19.83 -2.76 -7.25
C ASN A 200 19.62 -1.44 -8.01
N PRO A 201 19.20 -1.42 -9.31
CA PRO A 201 18.91 -0.17 -10.01
C PRO A 201 17.76 0.61 -9.37
N VAL A 202 16.73 -0.08 -8.85
CA VAL A 202 15.59 0.52 -8.16
C VAL A 202 16.04 1.21 -6.88
N SER A 203 16.83 0.53 -6.05
CA SER A 203 17.39 1.07 -4.81
C SER A 203 18.27 2.29 -5.05
N TYR A 204 19.21 2.20 -6.01
CA TYR A 204 20.10 3.29 -6.34
C TYR A 204 19.35 4.54 -6.85
N THR A 205 18.35 4.34 -7.69
CA THR A 205 17.52 5.42 -8.24
C THR A 205 16.68 6.08 -7.15
N HIS A 206 16.16 5.28 -6.22
CA HIS A 206 15.38 5.76 -5.09
C HIS A 206 16.23 6.63 -4.14
N LEU A 207 17.42 6.18 -3.76
CA LEU A 207 18.32 6.93 -2.86
C LEU A 207 18.72 8.29 -3.45
N ARG A 208 19.09 8.35 -4.74
CA ARG A 208 19.40 9.62 -5.41
C ARG A 208 18.21 10.58 -5.50
N ALA A 209 17.00 10.09 -5.62
CA ALA A 209 15.82 10.96 -5.64
C ALA A 209 15.60 11.68 -4.30
N HIS A 210 16.04 11.11 -3.19
CA HIS A 210 15.98 11.75 -1.86
C HIS A 210 17.09 12.78 -1.63
N GLU A 211 18.28 12.61 -2.22
CA GLU A 211 19.40 13.55 -2.07
C GLU A 211 19.16 14.88 -2.79
N THR A 212 18.37 14.91 -3.86
CA THR A 212 18.08 16.13 -4.64
C THR A 212 17.04 17.06 -4.04
N TRP A 213 16.42 16.71 -2.90
CA TRP A 213 15.42 17.53 -2.20
C TRP A 213 15.98 18.26 -0.96
N SER A 214 17.30 18.24 -0.76
CA SER A 214 17.97 18.85 0.42
C SER A 214 18.70 20.17 0.09
N TYR A 215 18.24 20.92 -0.92
CA TYR A 215 18.72 22.28 -1.19
C TYR A 215 17.55 23.23 -1.38
#